data_0bda603386975b1769dd7e1144756be4
#
_entry.id   0bda603386975b1769dd7e1144756be4
#
_cell.length_a   1.000
_cell.length_b   1.000
_cell.length_c   1.000
_cell.angle_alpha   90.00
_cell.angle_beta   90.00
_cell.angle_gamma   90.00
#
_symmetry.space_group_name_H-M   'P 1'
#
loop_
_entity.id
_entity.type
_entity.pdbx_description
1 polymer ?
#
loop_
_entity_poly.entity_id
_entity_poly.type
_entity_poly.pdbx_seq_one_letter_code
_entity_poly.pdbx_strand_id
1 'polypeptide(L)'
;MILRTELGDVSVINEPTYTFGSSDNVRYYPFEKNLDSESSPASVHGVFLNENPIAVFGATGGASGVHEHSAVFHNGRLYLAVSDSAVCLLLQPFEFKWALCVDTATCFGLHFHEPTGALISHGELEVARFTENGEILWQSSGRDIFTGSLVLGEESVAVTDFNGDQYRFRYSDGGHDV
;
A
#
# COMPACT_ATOMS: atom_id res chain seq x y z
N MET A 1 8.51 9.76 0.86
CA MET A 1 7.62 10.23 1.95
C MET A 1 8.27 10.01 3.31
N ILE A 2 7.84 10.71 4.35
CA ILE A 2 8.31 10.52 5.72
C ILE A 2 7.09 10.50 6.66
N LEU A 3 7.01 9.47 7.50
CA LEU A 3 6.03 9.34 8.59
C LEU A 3 6.76 9.51 9.91
N ARG A 4 6.28 10.41 10.77
CA ARG A 4 6.77 10.56 12.14
C ARG A 4 5.98 9.64 13.05
N THR A 5 6.67 8.70 13.69
CA THR A 5 6.06 7.68 14.54
C THR A 5 6.69 7.70 15.93
N GLU A 6 6.09 6.98 16.88
CA GLU A 6 6.68 6.76 18.21
C GLU A 6 8.00 5.97 18.17
N LEU A 7 8.29 5.28 17.05
CA LEU A 7 9.54 4.53 16.84
C LEU A 7 10.64 5.38 16.17
N GLY A 8 10.29 6.60 15.73
CA GLY A 8 11.15 7.52 14.99
C GLY A 8 10.60 7.81 13.60
N ASP A 9 11.46 8.38 12.75
CA ASP A 9 11.09 8.73 11.38
C ASP A 9 11.15 7.49 10.47
N VAL A 10 10.01 7.14 9.87
CA VAL A 10 9.91 6.09 8.85
C VAL A 10 9.89 6.77 7.48
N SER A 11 10.87 6.47 6.63
CA SER A 11 10.89 6.98 5.26
C SER A 11 10.67 5.87 4.24
N VAL A 12 9.94 6.21 3.19
CA VAL A 12 9.76 5.36 2.00
C VAL A 12 10.25 6.12 0.78
N ILE A 13 11.02 5.43 -0.06
CA ILE A 13 11.58 5.98 -1.29
C ILE A 13 11.38 5.05 -2.48
N ASN A 14 11.40 5.59 -3.70
CA ASN A 14 11.50 4.79 -4.91
C ASN A 14 12.93 4.28 -5.09
N GLU A 15 13.09 3.02 -5.47
CA GLU A 15 14.35 2.37 -5.81
C GLU A 15 14.30 1.79 -7.25
N PRO A 16 14.15 2.64 -8.28
CA PRO A 16 13.85 2.18 -9.65
C PRO A 16 14.99 1.39 -10.30
N THR A 17 16.20 1.46 -9.76
CA THR A 17 17.38 0.75 -10.28
C THR A 17 17.79 -0.42 -9.40
N TYR A 18 17.05 -0.73 -8.34
CA TYR A 18 17.35 -1.82 -7.43
C TYR A 18 17.13 -3.17 -8.12
N THR A 19 18.14 -4.04 -8.01
CA THR A 19 18.09 -5.41 -8.53
C THR A 19 18.19 -6.39 -7.37
N PHE A 20 17.14 -7.18 -7.17
CA PHE A 20 17.08 -8.17 -6.08
C PHE A 20 18.21 -9.20 -6.20
N GLY A 21 18.91 -9.47 -5.09
CA GLY A 21 20.04 -10.39 -5.02
C GLY A 21 21.35 -9.86 -5.62
N SER A 22 21.41 -8.62 -6.13
CA SER A 22 22.64 -8.06 -6.69
C SER A 22 23.51 -7.39 -5.65
N SER A 23 24.81 -7.62 -5.70
CA SER A 23 25.81 -6.89 -4.90
C SER A 23 26.12 -5.49 -5.43
N ASP A 24 25.65 -5.16 -6.63
CA ASP A 24 25.97 -3.90 -7.31
C ASP A 24 24.97 -2.77 -7.02
N ASN A 25 23.99 -3.04 -6.15
CA ASN A 25 23.03 -2.03 -5.72
C ASN A 25 23.72 -0.88 -4.97
N VAL A 26 23.27 0.35 -5.22
CA VAL A 26 23.75 1.56 -4.53
C VAL A 26 23.48 1.49 -3.02
N ARG A 27 22.40 0.83 -2.63
CA ARG A 27 22.01 0.64 -1.23
C ARG A 27 21.88 -0.82 -0.90
N TYR A 28 22.28 -1.17 0.30
CA TYR A 28 22.05 -2.49 0.88
C TYR A 28 20.87 -2.43 1.85
N TYR A 29 19.92 -3.34 1.69
CA TYR A 29 18.80 -3.55 2.61
C TYR A 29 18.97 -4.88 3.33
N PRO A 30 18.89 -4.91 4.68
CA PRO A 30 18.98 -6.17 5.44
C PRO A 30 17.89 -7.18 5.08
N PHE A 31 16.74 -6.69 4.61
CA PHE A 31 15.65 -7.51 4.13
C PHE A 31 15.24 -7.07 2.73
N GLU A 32 15.22 -7.99 1.78
CA GLU A 32 14.72 -7.76 0.43
C GLU A 32 13.68 -8.80 0.03
N LYS A 33 12.63 -8.38 -0.64
CA LYS A 33 11.59 -9.27 -1.13
C LYS A 33 10.95 -8.77 -2.42
N ASN A 34 11.18 -9.50 -3.51
CA ASN A 34 10.32 -9.41 -4.68
C ASN A 34 9.08 -10.26 -4.42
N LEU A 35 7.88 -9.63 -4.45
CA LEU A 35 6.61 -10.30 -4.13
C LEU A 35 6.22 -11.30 -5.22
N ASP A 36 6.64 -11.05 -6.47
CA ASP A 36 6.58 -12.00 -7.57
C ASP A 36 8.00 -12.37 -8.00
N SER A 37 8.50 -13.50 -7.51
CA SER A 37 9.87 -13.93 -7.72
C SER A 37 10.21 -14.34 -9.17
N GLU A 38 9.20 -14.58 -10.01
CA GLU A 38 9.38 -15.01 -11.40
C GLU A 38 9.46 -13.87 -12.40
N SER A 39 9.09 -12.65 -11.97
CA SER A 39 8.97 -11.49 -12.84
C SER A 39 9.82 -10.31 -12.35
N SER A 40 10.20 -9.44 -13.28
CA SER A 40 10.81 -8.16 -12.93
C SER A 40 9.77 -7.23 -12.32
N PRO A 41 10.03 -6.61 -11.16
CA PRO A 41 9.07 -5.73 -10.53
C PRO A 41 8.82 -4.45 -11.36
N ALA A 42 7.57 -4.02 -11.42
CA ALA A 42 7.17 -2.74 -12.00
C ALA A 42 7.49 -1.57 -11.08
N SER A 43 7.48 -1.81 -9.76
CA SER A 43 7.83 -0.82 -8.74
C SER A 43 8.69 -1.45 -7.65
N VAL A 44 9.67 -0.67 -7.17
CA VAL A 44 10.52 -1.07 -6.03
C VAL A 44 10.55 0.07 -5.02
N HIS A 45 10.19 -0.23 -3.79
CA HIS A 45 10.16 0.74 -2.69
C HIS A 45 11.05 0.31 -1.54
N GLY A 46 11.97 1.22 -1.13
CA GLY A 46 12.85 1.04 0.02
C GLY A 46 12.25 1.69 1.27
N VAL A 47 12.39 1.03 2.41
CA VAL A 47 11.92 1.47 3.73
C VAL A 47 13.10 1.72 4.65
N PHE A 48 13.05 2.84 5.35
CA PHE A 48 14.06 3.28 6.33
C PHE A 48 13.40 3.54 7.68
N LEU A 49 14.14 3.26 8.73
CA LEU A 49 13.81 3.70 10.09
C LEU A 49 14.98 4.51 10.64
N ASN A 50 14.74 5.79 11.01
CA ASN A 50 15.76 6.72 11.47
C ASN A 50 16.99 6.76 10.54
N GLU A 51 16.75 6.98 9.23
CA GLU A 51 17.74 7.02 8.15
C GLU A 51 18.45 5.68 7.84
N ASN A 52 18.21 4.62 8.63
CA ASN A 52 18.78 3.30 8.37
C ASN A 52 17.88 2.50 7.42
N PRO A 53 18.40 1.96 6.31
CA PRO A 53 17.64 1.08 5.44
C PRO A 53 17.31 -0.20 6.18
N ILE A 54 16.04 -0.61 6.17
CA ILE A 54 15.57 -1.81 6.87
C ILE A 54 14.99 -2.87 5.93
N ALA A 55 14.32 -2.44 4.86
CA ALA A 55 13.69 -3.38 3.92
C ALA A 55 13.49 -2.75 2.54
N VAL A 56 13.43 -3.59 1.51
CA VAL A 56 13.05 -3.20 0.14
C VAL A 56 12.08 -4.23 -0.44
N PHE A 57 11.05 -3.73 -1.12
CA PHE A 57 9.98 -4.55 -1.71
C PHE A 57 9.79 -4.21 -3.18
N GLY A 58 9.57 -5.23 -4.00
CA GLY A 58 9.16 -5.09 -5.39
C GLY A 58 7.89 -5.87 -5.68
N ALA A 59 7.07 -5.39 -6.61
CA ALA A 59 5.88 -6.06 -7.11
C ALA A 59 5.64 -5.77 -8.60
N THR A 60 4.83 -6.60 -9.25
CA THR A 60 4.73 -6.68 -10.72
C THR A 60 3.48 -6.09 -11.35
N GLY A 61 2.53 -5.62 -10.59
CA GLY A 61 1.35 -4.92 -11.10
C GLY A 61 1.67 -3.64 -11.87
N GLY A 62 0.83 -2.66 -11.84
CA GLY A 62 1.11 -1.35 -12.45
C GLY A 62 2.20 -0.58 -11.72
N ALA A 63 2.87 0.33 -12.41
CA ALA A 63 3.91 1.16 -11.81
C ALA A 63 3.32 2.15 -10.81
N SER A 64 3.78 2.11 -9.55
CA SER A 64 3.43 3.05 -8.50
C SER A 64 4.64 3.90 -8.09
N GLY A 65 4.40 5.19 -7.82
CA GLY A 65 5.40 6.08 -7.24
C GLY A 65 5.17 6.29 -5.76
N VAL A 66 6.22 6.65 -5.01
CA VAL A 66 6.08 6.98 -3.60
C VAL A 66 5.54 8.38 -3.40
N HIS A 67 4.43 8.51 -2.68
CA HIS A 67 3.76 9.75 -2.30
C HIS A 67 3.16 9.64 -0.88
N GLU A 68 2.40 10.64 -0.43
CA GLU A 68 1.91 10.75 0.95
C GLU A 68 1.00 9.59 1.43
N HIS A 69 0.33 8.89 0.50
CA HIS A 69 -0.53 7.74 0.82
C HIS A 69 0.13 6.39 0.53
N SER A 70 1.41 6.35 0.15
CA SER A 70 2.10 5.08 -0.13
C SER A 70 2.30 4.23 1.12
N ALA A 71 2.18 4.80 2.32
CA ALA A 71 2.25 4.02 3.55
C ALA A 71 1.42 4.62 4.67
N VAL A 72 0.96 3.74 5.57
CA VAL A 72 0.28 4.06 6.83
C VAL A 72 1.01 3.37 7.97
N PHE A 73 1.22 4.08 9.08
CA PHE A 73 1.74 3.51 10.31
C PHE A 73 0.62 3.44 11.35
N HIS A 74 0.38 2.26 11.89
CA HIS A 74 -0.62 2.03 12.93
C HIS A 74 -0.24 0.86 13.82
N ASN A 75 -0.36 1.01 15.14
CA ASN A 75 -0.07 -0.03 16.15
C ASN A 75 1.32 -0.68 15.99
N GLY A 76 2.37 0.12 15.77
CA GLY A 76 3.75 -0.37 15.60
C GLY A 76 4.01 -1.06 14.25
N ARG A 77 3.03 -1.11 13.36
CA ARG A 77 3.10 -1.71 12.04
C ARG A 77 3.11 -0.65 10.94
N LEU A 78 3.94 -0.89 9.94
CA LEU A 78 3.91 -0.14 8.69
C LEU A 78 3.14 -0.97 7.65
N TYR A 79 2.14 -0.35 7.04
CA TYR A 79 1.45 -0.85 5.87
C TYR A 79 1.93 -0.06 4.66
N LEU A 80 2.48 -0.71 3.66
CA LEU A 80 3.14 -0.11 2.51
C LEU A 80 2.46 -0.56 1.21
N ALA A 81 2.07 0.38 0.35
CA ALA A 81 1.62 0.10 -1.01
C ALA A 81 2.84 -0.07 -1.92
N VAL A 82 2.89 -1.16 -2.68
CA VAL A 82 3.90 -1.43 -3.70
C VAL A 82 3.21 -2.05 -4.90
N SER A 83 3.18 -1.33 -6.03
CA SER A 83 2.51 -1.79 -7.26
C SER A 83 1.03 -2.15 -7.01
N ASP A 84 0.63 -3.41 -7.10
CA ASP A 84 -0.72 -3.96 -6.88
C ASP A 84 -0.97 -4.43 -5.44
N SER A 85 0.04 -4.33 -4.57
CA SER A 85 0.06 -5.03 -3.29
C SER A 85 0.16 -4.09 -2.09
N ALA A 86 -0.41 -4.53 -0.98
CA ALA A 86 -0.13 -4.02 0.36
C ALA A 86 0.83 -4.96 1.10
N VAL A 87 1.82 -4.39 1.77
CA VAL A 87 2.80 -5.11 2.59
C VAL A 87 2.68 -4.66 4.03
N CYS A 88 2.70 -5.59 4.98
CA CYS A 88 2.72 -5.29 6.41
C CYS A 88 4.05 -5.68 7.06
N LEU A 89 4.62 -4.73 7.79
CA LEU A 89 5.84 -4.89 8.55
C LEU A 89 5.60 -4.52 10.02
N LEU A 90 6.11 -5.32 10.94
CA LEU A 90 6.41 -4.85 12.29
C LEU A 90 7.79 -4.20 12.25
N LEU A 91 7.96 -3.00 12.81
CA LEU A 91 9.21 -2.27 12.69
C LEU A 91 10.20 -2.56 13.82
N GLN A 92 9.71 -2.80 15.05
CA GLN A 92 10.53 -3.13 16.23
C GLN A 92 9.87 -4.20 17.11
N PRO A 93 10.47 -5.42 17.20
CA PRO A 93 11.57 -5.90 16.35
C PRO A 93 11.12 -6.00 14.88
N PHE A 94 12.06 -5.84 13.92
CA PHE A 94 11.69 -5.96 12.51
C PHE A 94 11.18 -7.35 12.20
N GLU A 95 10.01 -7.41 11.55
CA GLU A 95 9.41 -8.65 11.07
C GLU A 95 8.53 -8.37 9.84
N PHE A 96 8.76 -9.09 8.73
CA PHE A 96 7.82 -9.14 7.62
C PHE A 96 6.61 -9.98 8.04
N LYS A 97 5.42 -9.39 8.06
CA LYS A 97 4.20 -10.08 8.49
C LYS A 97 3.49 -10.77 7.32
N TRP A 98 3.17 -10.01 6.29
CA TRP A 98 2.47 -10.50 5.10
C TRP A 98 2.56 -9.51 3.93
N ALA A 99 2.24 -10.01 2.73
CA ALA A 99 1.89 -9.21 1.56
C ALA A 99 0.57 -9.71 0.99
N LEU A 100 -0.23 -8.79 0.46
CA LEU A 100 -1.58 -9.02 -0.01
C LEU A 100 -1.80 -8.24 -1.31
N CYS A 101 -2.21 -8.92 -2.39
CA CYS A 101 -2.68 -8.25 -3.59
C CYS A 101 -4.03 -7.59 -3.29
N VAL A 102 -4.10 -6.27 -3.45
CA VAL A 102 -5.27 -5.43 -3.10
C VAL A 102 -5.90 -4.75 -4.31
N ASP A 103 -5.27 -4.88 -5.47
CA ASP A 103 -5.76 -4.44 -6.77
C ASP A 103 -5.18 -5.35 -7.85
N THR A 104 -5.88 -5.53 -8.97
CA THR A 104 -5.37 -6.33 -10.09
C THR A 104 -4.51 -5.55 -11.07
N ALA A 105 -4.39 -4.24 -10.88
CA ALA A 105 -3.52 -3.34 -11.65
C ALA A 105 -2.58 -2.58 -10.72
N THR A 106 -3.01 -1.48 -10.09
CA THR A 106 -2.14 -0.61 -9.29
C THR A 106 -2.82 -0.19 -7.99
N CYS A 107 -2.18 -0.43 -6.85
CA CYS A 107 -2.56 0.19 -5.59
C CYS A 107 -1.93 1.59 -5.52
N PHE A 108 -2.74 2.63 -5.63
CA PHE A 108 -2.28 4.01 -5.53
C PHE A 108 -1.92 4.40 -4.10
N GLY A 109 -2.57 3.80 -3.09
CA GLY A 109 -2.25 4.14 -1.71
C GLY A 109 -3.06 3.37 -0.67
N LEU A 110 -2.67 3.56 0.58
CA LEU A 110 -3.31 2.96 1.75
C LEU A 110 -3.81 4.06 2.68
N HIS A 111 -4.94 3.80 3.33
CA HIS A 111 -5.58 4.72 4.25
C HIS A 111 -6.02 3.99 5.50
N PHE A 112 -6.03 4.69 6.63
CA PHE A 112 -6.56 4.17 7.88
C PHE A 112 -7.69 5.09 8.37
N HIS A 113 -8.88 4.51 8.58
CA HIS A 113 -10.03 5.21 9.11
C HIS A 113 -10.17 4.87 10.60
N GLU A 114 -9.67 5.76 11.46
CA GLU A 114 -9.62 5.54 12.90
C GLU A 114 -10.97 5.20 13.55
N PRO A 115 -12.10 5.88 13.21
CA PRO A 115 -13.37 5.60 13.88
C PRO A 115 -13.86 4.16 13.70
N THR A 116 -13.55 3.51 12.57
CA THR A 116 -13.96 2.13 12.31
C THR A 116 -12.81 1.12 12.38
N GLY A 117 -11.57 1.59 12.60
CA GLY A 117 -10.36 0.76 12.55
C GLY A 117 -10.13 0.12 11.17
N ALA A 118 -10.59 0.78 10.09
CA ALA A 118 -10.54 0.21 8.76
C ALA A 118 -9.23 0.56 8.04
N LEU A 119 -8.52 -0.47 7.56
CA LEU A 119 -7.46 -0.35 6.56
C LEU A 119 -8.10 -0.46 5.18
N ILE A 120 -7.88 0.57 4.35
CA ILE A 120 -8.46 0.71 3.02
C ILE A 120 -7.34 0.88 2.00
N SER A 121 -7.35 0.09 0.92
CA SER A 121 -6.53 0.36 -0.26
C SER A 121 -7.33 1.20 -1.27
N HIS A 122 -6.63 2.14 -1.89
CA HIS A 122 -7.09 2.88 -3.05
C HIS A 122 -6.34 2.36 -4.26
N GLY A 123 -7.01 1.60 -5.09
CA GLY A 123 -6.44 1.03 -6.31
C GLY A 123 -6.98 1.67 -7.57
N GLU A 124 -6.40 1.27 -8.69
CA GLU A 124 -6.81 1.69 -10.04
C GLU A 124 -8.16 1.08 -10.43
N LEU A 125 -8.37 -0.18 -10.09
CA LEU A 125 -9.57 -0.93 -10.44
C LEU A 125 -10.46 -1.21 -9.24
N GLU A 126 -9.89 -1.26 -8.03
CA GLU A 126 -10.56 -1.75 -6.84
C GLU A 126 -10.26 -0.87 -5.61
N VAL A 127 -11.27 -0.73 -4.77
CA VAL A 127 -11.10 -0.30 -3.38
C VAL A 127 -11.30 -1.53 -2.52
N ALA A 128 -10.35 -1.82 -1.64
CA ALA A 128 -10.45 -2.95 -0.74
C ALA A 128 -10.39 -2.53 0.72
N ARG A 129 -11.13 -3.22 1.58
CA ARG A 129 -10.94 -3.21 3.03
C ARG A 129 -10.30 -4.51 3.46
N PHE A 130 -9.27 -4.43 4.28
CA PHE A 130 -8.56 -5.58 4.80
C PHE A 130 -8.25 -5.43 6.30
N THR A 131 -7.97 -6.57 6.94
CA THR A 131 -7.62 -6.61 8.36
C THR A 131 -6.13 -6.36 8.59
N GLU A 132 -5.74 -6.07 9.83
CA GLU A 132 -4.33 -6.00 10.25
C GLU A 132 -3.58 -7.34 10.05
N ASN A 133 -4.29 -8.44 9.85
CA ASN A 133 -3.73 -9.77 9.60
C ASN A 133 -3.60 -10.12 8.11
N GLY A 134 -4.01 -9.21 7.20
CA GLY A 134 -3.90 -9.41 5.75
C GLY A 134 -5.05 -10.21 5.15
N GLU A 135 -6.23 -10.16 5.75
CA GLU A 135 -7.44 -10.79 5.22
C GLU A 135 -8.32 -9.73 4.55
N ILE A 136 -8.68 -9.93 3.29
CA ILE A 136 -9.63 -9.05 2.59
C ILE A 136 -11.02 -9.28 3.17
N LEU A 137 -11.65 -8.20 3.63
CA LEU A 137 -13.02 -8.21 4.10
C LEU A 137 -14.01 -7.97 2.96
N TRP A 138 -13.65 -7.08 2.05
CA TRP A 138 -14.35 -6.85 0.80
C TRP A 138 -13.44 -6.13 -0.21
N GLN A 139 -13.74 -6.31 -1.50
CA GLN A 139 -13.21 -5.56 -2.62
C GLN A 139 -14.38 -5.08 -3.48
N SER A 140 -14.30 -3.85 -3.96
CA SER A 140 -15.37 -3.24 -4.77
C SER A 140 -14.75 -2.42 -5.90
N SER A 141 -15.30 -2.53 -7.08
CA SER A 141 -14.89 -1.83 -8.30
C SER A 141 -15.98 -0.87 -8.79
N GLY A 142 -15.57 0.10 -9.60
CA GLY A 142 -16.46 0.95 -10.39
C GLY A 142 -16.81 0.34 -11.75
N ARG A 143 -17.37 1.17 -12.61
CA ARG A 143 -17.59 0.84 -14.03
C ARG A 143 -16.36 1.08 -14.88
N ASP A 144 -15.45 1.92 -14.40
CA ASP A 144 -14.19 2.29 -15.05
C ASP A 144 -13.09 2.46 -13.98
N ILE A 145 -11.86 2.69 -14.42
CA ILE A 145 -10.71 2.89 -13.55
C ILE A 145 -10.91 4.10 -12.62
N PHE A 146 -10.47 3.98 -11.39
CA PHE A 146 -10.46 5.10 -10.46
C PHE A 146 -9.29 6.02 -10.75
N THR A 147 -9.56 7.32 -10.90
CA THR A 147 -8.55 8.35 -11.21
C THR A 147 -8.57 9.53 -10.24
N GLY A 148 -9.64 9.63 -9.46
CA GLY A 148 -9.81 10.68 -8.46
C GLY A 148 -9.19 10.30 -7.12
N SER A 149 -9.14 11.27 -6.21
CA SER A 149 -8.69 11.02 -4.83
C SER A 149 -9.71 10.17 -4.06
N LEU A 150 -9.22 9.32 -3.18
CA LEU A 150 -10.05 8.62 -2.21
C LEU A 150 -10.31 9.54 -1.01
N VAL A 151 -11.57 9.61 -0.57
CA VAL A 151 -12.01 10.42 0.57
C VAL A 151 -12.64 9.53 1.62
N LEU A 152 -12.10 9.55 2.83
CA LEU A 152 -12.67 8.84 3.98
C LEU A 152 -13.82 9.67 4.56
N GLY A 153 -15.05 9.15 4.51
CA GLY A 153 -16.23 9.72 5.17
C GLY A 153 -16.53 8.97 6.48
N GLU A 154 -17.60 9.34 7.17
CA GLU A 154 -17.98 8.73 8.46
C GLU A 154 -18.40 7.25 8.32
N GLU A 155 -19.19 6.92 7.31
CA GLU A 155 -19.77 5.58 7.12
C GLU A 155 -19.28 4.86 5.87
N SER A 156 -18.61 5.59 4.97
CA SER A 156 -18.18 5.09 3.66
C SER A 156 -16.91 5.78 3.17
N VAL A 157 -16.23 5.12 2.25
CA VAL A 157 -15.16 5.69 1.46
C VAL A 157 -15.70 6.12 0.10
N ALA A 158 -15.35 7.33 -0.34
CA ALA A 158 -15.73 7.86 -1.64
C ALA A 158 -14.54 7.88 -2.61
N VAL A 159 -14.79 7.56 -3.86
CA VAL A 159 -13.80 7.58 -4.95
C VAL A 159 -14.50 7.97 -6.26
N THR A 160 -13.74 8.52 -7.22
CA THR A 160 -14.26 8.95 -8.52
C THR A 160 -13.54 8.18 -9.62
N ASP A 161 -14.29 7.68 -10.61
CA ASP A 161 -13.72 7.02 -11.77
C ASP A 161 -13.31 8.00 -12.89
N PHE A 162 -12.76 7.44 -13.97
CA PHE A 162 -12.30 8.20 -15.14
C PHE A 162 -13.41 9.01 -15.82
N ASN A 163 -14.65 8.55 -15.77
CA ASN A 163 -15.81 9.22 -16.36
C ASN A 163 -16.38 10.33 -15.45
N GLY A 164 -15.89 10.44 -14.21
CA GLY A 164 -16.36 11.38 -13.21
C GLY A 164 -17.54 10.85 -12.37
N ASP A 165 -17.86 9.56 -12.51
CA ASP A 165 -18.86 8.91 -11.67
C ASP A 165 -18.30 8.71 -10.26
N GLN A 166 -19.11 9.05 -9.24
CA GLN A 166 -18.71 8.92 -7.85
C GLN A 166 -19.31 7.66 -7.23
N TYR A 167 -18.46 6.92 -6.52
CA TYR A 167 -18.83 5.72 -5.77
C TYR A 167 -18.63 5.98 -4.29
N ARG A 168 -19.50 5.40 -3.45
CA ARG A 168 -19.42 5.44 -1.99
C ARG A 168 -19.57 4.02 -1.46
N PHE A 169 -18.47 3.41 -1.07
CA PHE A 169 -18.43 2.05 -0.56
C PHE A 169 -18.54 2.07 0.97
N ARG A 170 -19.57 1.42 1.52
CA ARG A 170 -19.75 1.32 2.97
C ARG A 170 -18.59 0.53 3.60
N TYR A 171 -18.11 0.97 4.75
CA TYR A 171 -17.04 0.23 5.45
C TYR A 171 -17.47 -1.18 5.85
N SER A 172 -18.74 -1.41 6.13
CA SER A 172 -19.24 -2.70 6.60
C SER A 172 -19.08 -3.84 5.59
N ASP A 173 -19.39 -3.57 4.32
CA ASP A 173 -19.59 -4.63 3.31
C ASP A 173 -19.11 -4.26 1.90
N GLY A 174 -18.57 -3.05 1.70
CA GLY A 174 -18.16 -2.55 0.39
C GLY A 174 -19.31 -2.29 -0.58
N GLY A 175 -20.55 -2.42 -0.13
CA GLY A 175 -21.71 -2.11 -0.96
C GLY A 175 -21.77 -0.59 -1.23
N HIS A 176 -22.25 -0.22 -2.42
CA HIS A 176 -22.51 1.18 -2.77
C HIS A 176 -23.98 1.39 -3.07
N ASP A 177 -24.50 2.53 -2.64
CA ASP A 177 -25.81 3.00 -3.05
C ASP A 177 -25.65 3.76 -4.37
N VAL A 178 -26.43 3.38 -5.36
CA VAL A 178 -26.45 3.99 -6.71
C VAL A 178 -27.25 5.28 -6.67
#